data_4e30a3febd4e4ef6c17a11ff294fef76
#
_entry.id   4e30a3febd4e4ef6c17a11ff294fef76
#
_cell.length_a   1.000
_cell.length_b   1.000
_cell.length_c   1.000
_cell.angle_alpha   90.00
_cell.angle_beta   90.00
_cell.angle_gamma   90.00
#
_symmetry.space_group_name_H-M   'P 1'
#
loop_
_entity.id
_entity.type
_entity.pdbx_description
1 polymer ?
#
loop_
_entity_poly.entity_id
_entity_poly.type
_entity_poly.pdbx_seq_one_letter_code
_entity_poly.pdbx_strand_id
1 'polypeptide(L)' 'MPIIINIDVMLAKRKMSVTDLADKVGITMANISVLKNGKAKAIRLSTLEAICRALECQPGDILEYKE' A
#
# COMPACT_ATOMS: atom_id res chain seq x y z
N MET A 1 -12.70 -5.35 8.34
CA MET A 1 -12.53 -6.29 7.20
C MET A 1 -11.48 -7.32 7.53
N PRO A 2 -11.69 -8.60 7.11
CA PRO A 2 -10.67 -9.64 7.32
C PRO A 2 -9.34 -9.36 6.63
N ILE A 3 -9.35 -8.63 5.53
CA ILE A 3 -8.11 -8.25 4.84
C ILE A 3 -7.64 -6.92 5.36
N ILE A 4 -6.41 -6.89 5.86
CA ILE A 4 -5.78 -5.70 6.41
C ILE A 4 -4.70 -5.24 5.44
N ILE A 5 -4.65 -3.94 5.17
CA ILE A 5 -3.66 -3.36 4.26
C ILE A 5 -2.65 -2.60 5.10
N ASN A 6 -1.42 -3.10 5.16
CA ASN A 6 -0.36 -2.60 6.04
C ASN A 6 0.59 -1.64 5.33
N ILE A 7 0.07 -0.76 4.47
CA ILE A 7 0.89 0.22 3.76
C ILE A 7 1.56 1.18 4.74
N ASP A 8 0.81 1.66 5.74
CA ASP A 8 1.34 2.58 6.74
C ASP A 8 2.50 1.97 7.53
N VAL A 9 2.42 0.68 7.85
CA VAL A 9 3.49 -0.02 8.54
C VAL A 9 4.76 -0.04 7.68
N MET A 10 4.61 -0.36 6.39
CA MET A 10 5.76 -0.41 5.48
C MET A 10 6.33 0.98 5.20
N LEU A 11 5.49 2.00 5.11
CA LEU A 11 5.97 3.38 4.98
C LEU A 11 6.85 3.76 6.18
N ALA A 12 6.41 3.41 7.38
CA ALA A 12 7.18 3.68 8.59
C ALA A 12 8.51 2.93 8.57
N LYS A 13 8.50 1.66 8.16
CA LYS A 13 9.73 0.86 8.07
C LYS A 13 10.73 1.43 7.08
N ARG A 14 10.25 1.99 5.97
CA ARG A 14 11.11 2.56 4.92
C ARG A 14 11.35 4.05 5.11
N LYS A 15 10.80 4.66 6.16
CA LYS A 15 10.89 6.10 6.42
C LYS A 15 10.46 6.91 5.20
N MET A 16 9.37 6.49 4.59
CA MET A 16 8.84 7.08 3.37
C MET A 16 7.49 7.73 3.65
N SER A 17 7.23 8.88 3.04
CA SER A 17 5.95 9.55 3.18
C SER A 17 4.93 9.02 2.16
N VAL A 18 3.64 9.31 2.41
CA VAL A 18 2.57 8.99 1.46
C VAL A 18 2.82 9.69 0.13
N THR A 19 3.30 10.93 0.17
CA THR A 19 3.62 11.72 -1.03
C THR A 19 4.69 11.01 -1.86
N ASP A 20 5.76 10.56 -1.20
CA ASP A 20 6.84 9.85 -1.88
C ASP A 20 6.34 8.57 -2.53
N LEU A 21 5.50 7.82 -1.83
CA LEU A 21 4.96 6.59 -2.38
C LEU A 21 4.07 6.87 -3.59
N ALA A 22 3.20 7.87 -3.49
CA ALA A 22 2.32 8.24 -4.59
C ALA A 22 3.12 8.61 -5.84
N ASP A 23 4.20 9.38 -5.67
CA ASP A 23 5.08 9.76 -6.78
C ASP A 23 5.74 8.53 -7.41
N LYS A 24 6.23 7.61 -6.60
CA LYS A 24 6.93 6.41 -7.09
C LYS A 24 5.99 5.45 -7.80
N VAL A 25 4.77 5.34 -7.31
CA VAL A 25 3.77 4.43 -7.88
C VAL A 25 3.05 5.07 -9.08
N GLY A 26 2.98 6.39 -9.11
CA GLY A 26 2.30 7.12 -10.18
C GLY A 26 0.79 7.20 -9.98
N ILE A 27 0.33 7.17 -8.75
CA ILE A 27 -1.09 7.32 -8.43
C ILE A 27 -1.26 8.51 -7.48
N THR A 28 -2.52 8.91 -7.25
CA THR A 28 -2.81 10.07 -6.41
C THR A 28 -2.69 9.73 -4.93
N MET A 29 -2.44 10.74 -4.12
CA MET A 29 -2.43 10.59 -2.67
C MET A 29 -3.79 10.13 -2.15
N ALA A 30 -4.87 10.54 -2.80
CA ALA A 30 -6.22 10.09 -2.45
C ALA A 30 -6.35 8.58 -2.59
N ASN A 31 -5.81 8.00 -3.67
CA ASN A 31 -5.84 6.55 -3.87
C ASN A 31 -5.01 5.81 -2.82
N ILE A 32 -3.84 6.34 -2.48
CA ILE A 32 -3.02 5.77 -1.40
C ILE A 32 -3.78 5.82 -0.08
N SER A 33 -4.44 6.93 0.21
CA SER A 33 -5.21 7.08 1.46
C SER A 33 -6.36 6.08 1.54
N VAL A 34 -7.06 5.83 0.44
CA VAL A 34 -8.12 4.84 0.40
C VAL A 34 -7.58 3.45 0.73
N LEU A 35 -6.43 3.09 0.15
CA LEU A 35 -5.78 1.81 0.42
C LEU A 35 -5.31 1.74 1.88
N LYS A 36 -4.63 2.78 2.35
CA LYS A 36 -4.08 2.86 3.69
C LYS A 36 -5.16 2.71 4.77
N ASN A 37 -6.32 3.32 4.55
CA ASN A 37 -7.42 3.31 5.51
C ASN A 37 -8.30 2.06 5.41
N GLY A 38 -7.97 1.13 4.55
CA GLY A 38 -8.71 -0.12 4.40
C GLY A 38 -10.07 0.05 3.75
N LYS A 39 -10.29 1.15 3.04
CA LYS A 39 -11.57 1.44 2.39
C LYS A 39 -11.63 0.97 0.94
N ALA A 40 -10.51 0.47 0.41
CA ALA A 40 -10.48 -0.05 -0.95
C ALA A 40 -11.20 -1.38 -1.02
N LYS A 41 -12.06 -1.54 -2.04
CA LYS A 41 -12.76 -2.79 -2.29
C LYS A 41 -11.96 -3.71 -3.19
N ALA A 42 -10.99 -3.18 -3.90
CA ALA A 42 -10.15 -3.94 -4.83
C ALA A 42 -8.84 -3.22 -5.02
N ILE A 43 -7.83 -3.97 -5.43
CA ILE A 43 -6.55 -3.41 -5.83
C ILE A 43 -6.10 -4.16 -7.09
N ARG A 44 -5.61 -3.40 -8.08
CA ARG A 44 -5.08 -3.99 -9.29
C ARG A 44 -3.74 -4.63 -9.00
N LEU A 45 -3.46 -5.75 -9.62
CA LEU A 45 -2.17 -6.42 -9.45
C LEU A 45 -1.02 -5.52 -9.90
N SER A 46 -1.22 -4.73 -10.97
CA SER A 46 -0.21 -3.79 -11.42
C SER A 46 0.11 -2.71 -10.37
N THR A 47 -0.92 -2.23 -9.67
CA THR A 47 -0.75 -1.27 -8.58
C THR A 47 -0.02 -1.91 -7.40
N LEU A 48 -0.42 -3.12 -7.03
CA LEU A 48 0.22 -3.86 -5.96
C LEU A 48 1.70 -4.12 -6.27
N GLU A 49 2.00 -4.50 -7.50
CA GLU A 49 3.38 -4.71 -7.95
C GLU A 49 4.20 -3.42 -7.81
N ALA A 50 3.65 -2.29 -8.24
CA ALA A 50 4.33 -1.00 -8.16
C ALA A 50 4.59 -0.59 -6.70
N ILE A 51 3.62 -0.85 -5.81
CA ILE A 51 3.79 -0.57 -4.39
C ILE A 51 4.89 -1.46 -3.80
N CYS A 52 4.88 -2.74 -4.12
CA CYS A 52 5.92 -3.66 -3.66
C CYS A 52 7.30 -3.24 -4.13
N ARG A 53 7.41 -2.80 -5.37
CA ARG A 53 8.67 -2.32 -5.93
C ARG A 53 9.15 -1.07 -5.21
N ALA A 54 8.24 -0.12 -4.99
CA ALA A 54 8.56 1.15 -4.33
C ALA A 54 8.99 0.94 -2.87
N LEU A 55 8.33 0.03 -2.18
CA LEU A 55 8.61 -0.26 -0.76
C LEU A 55 9.61 -1.39 -0.56
N GLU A 56 10.07 -2.01 -1.65
CA GLU A 56 11.02 -3.12 -1.62
C GLU A 56 10.54 -4.23 -0.69
N CYS A 57 9.31 -4.70 -0.92
CA CYS A 57 8.69 -5.71 -0.09
C CYS A 57 7.85 -6.67 -0.92
N GLN A 58 7.32 -7.69 -0.26
CA GLN A 58 6.45 -8.69 -0.88
C GLN A 58 4.99 -8.35 -0.64
N PRO A 59 4.07 -8.86 -1.47
CA PRO A 59 2.63 -8.63 -1.25
C PRO A 59 2.17 -9.04 0.15
N GLY A 60 2.75 -10.09 0.72
CA GLY A 60 2.42 -10.54 2.07
C GLY A 60 2.82 -9.57 3.17
N ASP A 61 3.71 -8.62 2.86
CA ASP A 61 4.06 -7.55 3.80
C ASP A 61 3.02 -6.44 3.81
N ILE A 62 2.22 -6.36 2.75
CA ILE A 62 1.22 -5.30 2.57
C ILE A 62 -0.17 -5.82 2.91
N LEU A 63 -0.49 -7.03 2.50
CA LEU A 63 -1.82 -7.63 2.66
C LEU A 63 -1.78 -8.73 3.69
N GLU A 64 -2.74 -8.69 4.61
CA GLU A 64 -2.83 -9.67 5.69
C GLU A 64 -4.27 -10.08 5.89
N TYR A 65 -4.50 -11.38 6.13
CA TYR A 65 -5.82 -11.87 6.49
C TYR A 65 -5.87 -12.09 8.01
N LYS A 66 -6.86 -11.49 8.65
CA LYS A 66 -7.14 -11.72 10.08
C LYS A 66 -8.62 -11.95 10.27
N GLU A 67 -8.96 -12.95 11.06
CA GLU A 67 -10.35 -13.16 11.45
C GLU A 67 -10.81 -12.17 12.50
#